data_30826c1e75a1610fd93415efc4b1e0b5
#
_entry.id   30826c1e75a1610fd93415efc4b1e0b5
#
_cell.length_a   1.000
_cell.length_b   1.000
_cell.length_c   1.000
_cell.angle_alpha   90.00
_cell.angle_beta   90.00
_cell.angle_gamma   90.00
#
_symmetry.space_group_name_H-M   'P 1'
#
loop_
_entity.id
_entity.type
_entity.pdbx_description
1 polymer ?
#
loop_
_entity_poly.entity_id
_entity_poly.type
_entity_poly.pdbx_seq_one_letter_code
_entity_poly.pdbx_strand_id
1 'polypeptide(L)'
;MRLTIPSRLLLLFLTCCTIVFLVQPAKAKDRGTGEPITTCIVRDRPGLTSTQLLRPSTPVSCLTDQRTLGPGNYWIRSTPLRRGGPVNVRSASLWQGTQNLYALYADGAIVRTTIDQRHASRYMQLGALLEVPLPGRNAPLVRLLWQVDDAANLRGIVRDPMLATDAESVRSNLLLGGLYAAFAGLCIALLSYNFALWVALRHRFQLAYCAMVLGLLAYTVSSSGYLAWIYPDIGNNDRIRCNYLLLGLSTVAAFAFARAFFEERVFAGRVGTLVQISCGITFTASLAFFLFGPLQVRLFDRLYSLAFVLQMAMVIPLLWRAWVLRSNYLWVFALAWAMPIMMATVRIVCSLGIIPWNFWLDNSTIVSMTVEALLSSIAIAYRMRLLSNERDEAREREIAARLLADTDPLTGLLNRRAFLNQAIGRTGEQILMIADLDHFKQVNETVGHDGGDEVLRVFARTLCQVVPADALVARIGGEEFAVVLAAGGAFDPEDILAGLRAERMPFDVTITASIGVCVGTLEREQDWKALYGCADRALFEAKSAGRDRARVRILTNQRTVQIVPPLAVIG
;
A
#
# COMPACT_ATOMS: atom_id res chain seq x y z
N MET A 1 1.64 -19.38 -10.61
CA MET A 1 0.29 -19.82 -10.17
C MET A 1 -0.71 -18.71 -10.53
N ARG A 2 -1.50 -18.91 -11.62
CA ARG A 2 -2.48 -17.92 -12.08
C ARG A 2 -3.65 -17.93 -11.12
N LEU A 3 -3.75 -16.92 -10.25
CA LEU A 3 -4.98 -16.64 -9.53
C LEU A 3 -6.00 -16.11 -10.54
N THR A 4 -6.80 -17.00 -11.08
CA THR A 4 -8.11 -16.64 -11.60
C THR A 4 -8.90 -16.14 -10.39
N ILE A 5 -9.05 -14.82 -10.23
CA ILE A 5 -10.06 -14.27 -9.33
C ILE A 5 -11.36 -14.89 -9.82
N PRO A 6 -12.07 -15.68 -9.00
CA PRO A 6 -13.24 -16.36 -9.48
C PRO A 6 -14.19 -15.29 -10.01
N SER A 7 -14.68 -15.49 -11.23
CA SER A 7 -15.73 -14.68 -11.87
C SER A 7 -16.93 -14.42 -10.93
N ARG A 8 -17.08 -15.26 -9.92
CA ARG A 8 -18.04 -15.14 -8.81
C ARG A 8 -17.83 -13.93 -7.91
N LEU A 9 -16.58 -13.49 -7.63
CA LEU A 9 -16.32 -12.28 -6.83
C LEU A 9 -16.61 -11.00 -7.63
N LEU A 10 -16.29 -10.99 -8.92
CA LEU A 10 -16.66 -9.89 -9.82
C LEU A 10 -18.19 -9.83 -10.00
N LEU A 11 -18.86 -10.99 -10.13
CA LEU A 11 -20.32 -11.08 -10.21
C LEU A 11 -20.98 -10.65 -8.91
N LEU A 12 -20.44 -11.03 -7.74
CA LEU A 12 -20.92 -10.61 -6.42
C LEU A 12 -20.75 -9.12 -6.21
N PHE A 13 -19.63 -8.54 -6.65
CA PHE A 13 -19.40 -7.10 -6.61
C PHE A 13 -20.35 -6.33 -7.55
N LEU A 14 -20.54 -6.80 -8.80
CA LEU A 14 -21.50 -6.24 -9.74
C LEU A 14 -22.94 -6.39 -9.25
N THR A 15 -23.30 -7.51 -8.62
CA THR A 15 -24.62 -7.70 -8.00
C THR A 15 -24.82 -6.83 -6.77
N CYS A 16 -23.82 -6.66 -5.90
CA CYS A 16 -23.90 -5.69 -4.80
C CYS A 16 -24.04 -4.26 -5.32
N CYS A 17 -23.29 -3.88 -6.35
CA CYS A 17 -23.43 -2.57 -6.99
C CYS A 17 -24.80 -2.37 -7.63
N THR A 18 -25.33 -3.39 -8.33
CA THR A 18 -26.69 -3.33 -8.92
C THR A 18 -27.80 -3.32 -7.86
N ILE A 19 -27.63 -4.03 -6.75
CA ILE A 19 -28.59 -3.99 -5.61
C ILE A 19 -28.60 -2.59 -4.97
N VAL A 20 -27.46 -1.94 -4.80
CA VAL A 20 -27.38 -0.56 -4.31
C VAL A 20 -28.07 0.42 -5.27
N PHE A 21 -28.04 0.17 -6.59
CA PHE A 21 -28.74 0.98 -7.59
C PHE A 21 -30.22 0.62 -7.77
N LEU A 22 -30.60 -0.64 -7.59
CA LEU A 22 -31.97 -1.12 -7.75
C LEU A 22 -32.84 -0.93 -6.49
N VAL A 23 -32.25 -0.64 -5.35
CA VAL A 23 -32.98 -0.09 -4.21
C VAL A 23 -33.35 1.35 -4.58
N GLN A 24 -34.28 1.49 -5.52
CA GLN A 24 -35.06 2.72 -5.59
C GLN A 24 -35.58 2.95 -4.17
N PRO A 25 -35.39 4.13 -3.58
CA PRO A 25 -36.06 4.43 -2.33
C PRO A 25 -37.56 4.32 -2.63
N ALA A 26 -38.15 3.19 -2.25
CA ALA A 26 -39.58 3.14 -2.06
C ALA A 26 -39.91 4.46 -1.38
N LYS A 27 -40.95 5.17 -1.83
CA LYS A 27 -41.39 6.48 -1.32
C LYS A 27 -41.30 6.46 0.21
N ALA A 28 -40.12 6.67 0.73
CA ALA A 28 -39.84 6.64 2.15
C ALA A 28 -40.35 7.97 2.69
N LYS A 29 -41.56 7.91 3.15
CA LYS A 29 -42.26 8.99 3.87
C LYS A 29 -41.59 9.31 5.20
N ASP A 30 -40.60 8.52 5.58
CA ASP A 30 -39.85 8.65 6.84
C ASP A 30 -38.36 8.57 6.60
N ARG A 31 -37.77 9.70 6.17
CA ARG A 31 -36.30 9.78 5.91
C ARG A 31 -35.47 9.98 7.17
N GLY A 32 -36.09 10.07 8.37
CA GLY A 32 -35.38 10.31 9.64
C GLY A 32 -34.64 11.65 9.73
N THR A 33 -34.80 12.52 8.72
CA THR A 33 -34.11 13.81 8.59
C THR A 33 -35.04 15.01 8.59
N GLY A 34 -36.36 14.79 8.63
CA GLY A 34 -37.41 15.80 8.58
C GLY A 34 -38.34 15.66 7.37
N GLU A 35 -39.42 16.46 7.37
CA GLU A 35 -40.43 16.52 6.31
C GLU A 35 -39.96 17.50 5.20
N PRO A 36 -39.91 17.06 3.91
CA PRO A 36 -39.45 17.92 2.83
C PRO A 36 -40.43 19.06 2.57
N ILE A 37 -39.88 20.25 2.30
CA ILE A 37 -40.64 21.46 1.99
C ILE A 37 -40.58 21.72 0.48
N THR A 38 -41.74 21.80 -0.16
CA THR A 38 -41.83 22.26 -1.55
C THR A 38 -41.67 23.77 -1.60
N THR A 39 -40.83 24.25 -2.52
CA THR A 39 -40.49 25.67 -2.63
C THR A 39 -40.76 26.24 -4.01
N CYS A 40 -41.10 27.50 -4.03
CA CYS A 40 -41.33 28.31 -5.25
C CYS A 40 -40.34 29.49 -5.24
N ILE A 41 -39.82 29.88 -6.39
CA ILE A 41 -38.76 30.86 -6.51
C ILE A 41 -39.19 32.13 -7.29
N VAL A 42 -38.64 33.26 -6.84
CA VAL A 42 -38.75 34.55 -7.52
C VAL A 42 -37.39 35.23 -7.49
N ARG A 43 -36.95 35.77 -8.61
CA ARG A 43 -35.76 36.64 -8.64
C ARG A 43 -36.05 37.94 -7.89
N ASP A 44 -35.11 38.39 -7.07
CA ASP A 44 -35.26 39.64 -6.36
C ASP A 44 -35.31 40.83 -7.33
N ARG A 45 -36.23 41.75 -7.08
CA ARG A 45 -36.44 42.97 -7.87
C ARG A 45 -36.68 44.14 -6.91
N PRO A 46 -36.28 45.37 -7.29
CA PRO A 46 -36.58 46.54 -6.49
C PRO A 46 -38.07 46.67 -6.19
N GLY A 47 -38.40 46.91 -4.93
CA GLY A 47 -39.77 47.04 -4.45
C GLY A 47 -40.46 45.77 -3.93
N LEU A 48 -39.84 44.58 -4.07
CA LEU A 48 -40.33 43.37 -3.44
C LEU A 48 -40.03 43.37 -1.94
N THR A 49 -41.05 43.10 -1.12
CA THR A 49 -40.89 43.03 0.35
C THR A 49 -41.28 41.62 0.86
N SER A 50 -40.71 41.21 1.99
CA SER A 50 -41.04 39.94 2.65
C SER A 50 -42.50 39.83 2.97
N THR A 51 -43.16 40.95 3.39
CA THR A 51 -44.58 41.00 3.72
C THR A 51 -45.50 40.76 2.51
N GLN A 52 -45.12 41.26 1.31
CA GLN A 52 -45.84 41.00 0.06
C GLN A 52 -45.72 39.54 -0.36
N LEU A 53 -44.50 38.98 -0.31
CA LEU A 53 -44.21 37.60 -0.74
C LEU A 53 -44.79 36.55 0.21
N LEU A 54 -45.00 36.87 1.47
CA LEU A 54 -45.65 35.99 2.43
C LEU A 54 -47.18 35.90 2.21
N ARG A 55 -47.79 36.90 1.52
CA ARG A 55 -49.23 36.85 1.22
C ARG A 55 -49.57 35.76 0.16
N PRO A 56 -50.69 35.07 0.29
CA PRO A 56 -51.10 33.99 -0.64
C PRO A 56 -51.28 34.47 -2.08
N SER A 57 -51.70 35.70 -2.27
CA SER A 57 -52.07 36.30 -3.57
C SER A 57 -50.88 36.61 -4.48
N THR A 58 -49.64 36.64 -3.97
CA THR A 58 -48.47 36.96 -4.80
C THR A 58 -48.07 35.79 -5.69
N PRO A 59 -48.10 35.91 -7.04
CA PRO A 59 -47.71 34.85 -7.93
C PRO A 59 -46.19 34.55 -7.83
N VAL A 60 -45.86 33.27 -7.69
CA VAL A 60 -44.48 32.74 -7.65
C VAL A 60 -44.39 31.47 -8.48
N SER A 61 -43.27 31.29 -9.16
CA SER A 61 -43.06 30.09 -9.97
C SER A 61 -42.59 28.91 -9.11
N CYS A 62 -43.37 27.83 -9.08
CA CYS A 62 -43.07 26.62 -8.35
C CYS A 62 -42.49 25.49 -9.25
N LEU A 63 -42.43 25.71 -10.57
CA LEU A 63 -42.00 24.72 -11.54
C LEU A 63 -40.59 24.95 -12.08
N THR A 64 -39.96 26.07 -11.72
CA THR A 64 -38.60 26.42 -12.22
C THR A 64 -37.54 25.68 -11.48
N ASP A 65 -36.72 24.90 -12.17
CA ASP A 65 -35.48 24.33 -11.58
C ASP A 65 -34.53 25.48 -11.19
N GLN A 66 -34.21 25.54 -9.89
CA GLN A 66 -33.32 26.59 -9.37
C GLN A 66 -31.98 26.64 -10.08
N ARG A 67 -31.46 25.52 -10.59
CA ARG A 67 -30.15 25.41 -11.26
C ARG A 67 -30.11 26.12 -12.62
N THR A 68 -31.22 26.30 -13.28
CA THR A 68 -31.30 27.01 -14.58
C THR A 68 -31.17 28.51 -14.44
N LEU A 69 -31.27 29.02 -13.21
CA LEU A 69 -31.16 30.45 -12.93
C LEU A 69 -29.69 30.90 -12.82
N GLY A 70 -29.42 32.14 -13.13
CA GLY A 70 -28.10 32.76 -13.00
C GLY A 70 -27.67 32.94 -11.52
N PRO A 71 -26.49 33.53 -11.27
CA PRO A 71 -26.14 34.02 -9.94
C PRO A 71 -26.95 35.27 -9.63
N GLY A 72 -27.10 35.62 -8.36
CA GLY A 72 -27.78 36.82 -7.91
C GLY A 72 -28.61 36.65 -6.66
N ASN A 73 -29.56 37.56 -6.47
CA ASN A 73 -30.41 37.62 -5.30
C ASN A 73 -31.79 37.01 -5.60
N TYR A 74 -32.30 36.25 -4.66
CA TYR A 74 -33.53 35.48 -4.85
C TYR A 74 -34.37 35.41 -3.59
N TRP A 75 -35.69 35.35 -3.83
CA TRP A 75 -36.66 34.98 -2.81
C TRP A 75 -37.19 33.58 -3.10
N ILE A 76 -37.21 32.74 -2.06
CA ILE A 76 -37.72 31.36 -2.13
C ILE A 76 -38.81 31.21 -1.08
N ARG A 77 -40.00 30.85 -1.50
CA ARG A 77 -41.19 30.72 -0.65
C ARG A 77 -41.61 29.27 -0.56
N SER A 78 -41.93 28.80 0.64
CA SER A 78 -42.55 27.49 0.83
C SER A 78 -43.99 27.46 0.33
N THR A 79 -44.46 26.28 -0.07
CA THR A 79 -45.91 26.01 -0.12
C THR A 79 -46.49 26.18 1.31
N PRO A 80 -47.87 26.33 1.44
CA PRO A 80 -48.50 26.45 2.74
C PRO A 80 -48.15 25.26 3.65
N LEU A 81 -47.76 25.57 4.88
CA LEU A 81 -47.41 24.62 5.92
C LEU A 81 -48.51 24.64 7.01
N ARG A 82 -48.63 23.55 7.78
CA ARG A 82 -49.47 23.49 8.98
C ARG A 82 -48.73 22.70 10.03
N ARG A 83 -47.78 23.34 10.70
CA ARG A 83 -46.94 22.69 11.70
C ARG A 83 -46.99 23.47 13.02
N GLY A 84 -47.36 22.80 14.10
CA GLY A 84 -47.34 23.32 15.45
C GLY A 84 -46.10 22.86 16.22
N GLY A 85 -45.76 23.58 17.28
CA GLY A 85 -44.61 23.30 18.17
C GLY A 85 -43.27 23.83 17.63
N PRO A 86 -42.19 23.60 18.37
CA PRO A 86 -40.83 23.97 17.96
C PRO A 86 -40.38 23.08 16.80
N VAL A 87 -39.81 23.70 15.79
CA VAL A 87 -39.30 22.99 14.59
C VAL A 87 -37.96 23.62 14.15
N ASN A 88 -37.14 22.82 13.55
CA ASN A 88 -35.90 23.23 12.92
C ASN A 88 -36.07 23.26 11.40
N VAL A 89 -35.64 24.34 10.78
CA VAL A 89 -35.56 24.45 9.31
C VAL A 89 -34.18 24.02 8.87
N ARG A 90 -34.09 22.93 8.11
CA ARG A 90 -32.83 22.36 7.62
C ARG A 90 -32.72 22.55 6.12
N SER A 91 -31.54 22.91 5.63
CA SER A 91 -31.23 23.01 4.21
C SER A 91 -29.74 22.71 3.96
N ALA A 92 -29.40 22.30 2.74
CA ALA A 92 -28.00 22.06 2.38
C ALA A 92 -27.19 23.38 2.44
N SER A 93 -25.97 23.30 2.93
CA SER A 93 -25.02 24.40 2.91
C SER A 93 -24.55 24.67 1.48
N LEU A 94 -24.72 25.90 1.01
CA LEU A 94 -24.39 26.34 -0.33
C LEU A 94 -23.51 27.61 -0.31
N TRP A 95 -22.92 27.95 -1.46
CA TRP A 95 -22.19 29.20 -1.63
C TRP A 95 -23.12 30.37 -1.83
N GLN A 96 -23.17 31.24 -0.84
CA GLN A 96 -24.05 32.42 -0.82
C GLN A 96 -23.51 33.47 0.15
N GLY A 97 -23.97 34.74 -0.02
CA GLY A 97 -23.64 35.83 0.89
C GLY A 97 -24.48 35.76 2.16
N THR A 98 -25.60 36.45 2.20
CA THR A 98 -26.52 36.53 3.34
C THR A 98 -27.78 35.74 3.06
N GLN A 99 -28.27 35.00 4.06
CA GLN A 99 -29.57 34.34 4.02
C GLN A 99 -30.45 34.84 5.15
N ASN A 100 -31.60 35.43 4.82
CA ASN A 100 -32.64 35.78 5.78
C ASN A 100 -33.78 34.77 5.66
N LEU A 101 -34.09 34.12 6.78
CA LEU A 101 -35.24 33.22 6.90
C LEU A 101 -36.38 33.94 7.63
N TYR A 102 -37.53 34.04 6.99
CA TYR A 102 -38.76 34.57 7.57
C TYR A 102 -39.75 33.43 7.79
N ALA A 103 -40.26 33.29 9.00
CA ALA A 103 -41.27 32.32 9.40
C ALA A 103 -42.57 33.03 9.73
N LEU A 104 -43.62 32.79 8.96
CA LEU A 104 -44.96 33.35 9.19
C LEU A 104 -45.79 32.33 9.97
N TYR A 105 -46.38 32.77 11.07
CA TYR A 105 -47.29 32.01 11.91
C TYR A 105 -48.75 32.40 11.67
N ALA A 106 -49.70 31.54 12.10
CA ALA A 106 -51.13 31.77 11.89
C ALA A 106 -51.69 32.97 12.67
N ASP A 107 -51.00 33.42 13.71
CA ASP A 107 -51.31 34.64 14.45
C ASP A 107 -50.86 35.93 13.72
N GLY A 108 -50.29 35.80 12.52
CA GLY A 108 -49.74 36.91 11.75
C GLY A 108 -48.31 37.32 12.13
N ALA A 109 -47.73 36.71 13.14
CA ALA A 109 -46.37 37.03 13.57
C ALA A 109 -45.34 36.53 12.53
N ILE A 110 -44.33 37.35 12.29
CA ILE A 110 -43.20 37.03 11.41
C ILE A 110 -41.94 37.02 12.26
N VAL A 111 -41.27 35.86 12.31
CA VAL A 111 -39.94 35.72 12.95
C VAL A 111 -38.90 35.74 11.84
N ARG A 112 -37.88 36.59 11.99
CA ARG A 112 -36.75 36.70 11.06
C ARG A 112 -35.49 36.19 11.71
N THR A 113 -34.76 35.33 11.03
CA THR A 113 -33.41 34.91 11.38
C THR A 113 -32.46 35.27 10.24
N THR A 114 -31.39 35.99 10.52
CA THR A 114 -30.37 36.37 9.55
C THR A 114 -29.12 35.51 9.74
N ILE A 115 -28.65 34.92 8.68
CA ILE A 115 -27.44 34.10 8.63
C ILE A 115 -26.53 34.73 7.59
N ASP A 116 -25.46 35.38 8.04
CA ASP A 116 -24.40 35.81 7.16
C ASP A 116 -23.35 34.69 6.93
N GLN A 117 -22.52 34.84 5.93
CA GLN A 117 -21.52 33.83 5.59
C GLN A 117 -20.50 33.56 6.72
N ARG A 118 -20.23 34.53 7.63
CA ARG A 118 -19.27 34.38 8.74
C ARG A 118 -19.88 33.59 9.90
N HIS A 119 -21.18 33.80 10.17
CA HIS A 119 -21.88 33.14 11.27
C HIS A 119 -22.63 31.87 10.86
N ALA A 120 -22.67 31.55 9.54
CA ALA A 120 -23.37 30.35 9.04
C ALA A 120 -22.84 29.05 9.66
N SER A 121 -21.56 29.00 10.01
CA SER A 121 -20.94 27.85 10.67
C SER A 121 -21.54 27.51 12.04
N ARG A 122 -22.12 28.47 12.75
CA ARG A 122 -22.81 28.26 14.03
C ARG A 122 -24.14 27.50 13.89
N TYR A 123 -24.70 27.53 12.69
CA TYR A 123 -25.91 26.78 12.33
C TYR A 123 -25.61 25.46 11.61
N MET A 124 -24.31 25.11 11.49
CA MET A 124 -23.88 23.93 10.77
C MET A 124 -24.10 22.65 11.57
N GLN A 125 -24.76 21.70 10.93
CA GLN A 125 -24.94 20.33 11.43
C GLN A 125 -24.19 19.34 10.57
N LEU A 126 -24.04 18.10 11.07
CA LEU A 126 -23.37 17.03 10.33
C LEU A 126 -24.11 16.70 9.02
N GLY A 127 -23.32 16.41 7.98
CA GLY A 127 -23.80 16.31 6.61
C GLY A 127 -23.78 17.65 5.86
N ALA A 128 -23.12 18.68 6.43
CA ALA A 128 -23.06 20.06 5.89
C ALA A 128 -24.46 20.67 5.70
N LEU A 129 -25.31 20.49 6.67
CA LEU A 129 -26.67 21.04 6.71
C LEU A 129 -26.67 22.32 7.58
N LEU A 130 -27.33 23.38 7.09
CA LEU A 130 -27.68 24.53 7.90
C LEU A 130 -29.00 24.25 8.61
N GLU A 131 -29.04 24.38 9.92
CA GLU A 131 -30.20 24.14 10.75
C GLU A 131 -30.55 25.39 11.57
N VAL A 132 -31.72 25.94 11.30
CA VAL A 132 -32.23 27.14 11.95
C VAL A 132 -33.37 26.76 12.89
N PRO A 133 -33.18 26.87 14.20
CA PRO A 133 -34.25 26.62 15.15
C PRO A 133 -35.30 27.73 15.07
N LEU A 134 -36.56 27.35 14.96
CA LEU A 134 -37.68 28.26 15.04
C LEU A 134 -38.35 28.13 16.43
N PRO A 135 -38.66 29.27 17.07
CA PRO A 135 -39.29 29.22 18.39
C PRO A 135 -40.65 28.54 18.32
N GLY A 136 -40.96 27.72 19.31
CA GLY A 136 -42.30 27.16 19.50
C GLY A 136 -43.26 28.31 19.86
N ARG A 137 -44.37 28.39 19.12
CA ARG A 137 -45.45 29.35 19.34
C ARG A 137 -46.78 28.60 19.46
N ASN A 138 -47.76 29.21 20.13
CA ASN A 138 -49.10 28.67 20.25
C ASN A 138 -49.85 28.64 18.91
N ALA A 139 -49.39 29.47 17.95
CA ALA A 139 -49.90 29.48 16.58
C ALA A 139 -49.05 28.58 15.66
N PRO A 140 -49.67 27.78 14.77
CA PRO A 140 -48.92 26.94 13.84
C PRO A 140 -48.16 27.75 12.79
N LEU A 141 -47.02 27.22 12.35
CA LEU A 141 -46.24 27.74 11.24
C LEU A 141 -47.00 27.58 9.93
N VAL A 142 -47.18 28.68 9.20
CA VAL A 142 -47.99 28.72 7.95
C VAL A 142 -47.11 28.78 6.73
N ARG A 143 -46.01 29.50 6.78
CA ARG A 143 -45.16 29.69 5.60
C ARG A 143 -43.72 30.06 5.98
N LEU A 144 -42.76 29.64 5.16
CA LEU A 144 -41.37 30.04 5.21
C LEU A 144 -41.03 30.83 3.95
N LEU A 145 -40.14 31.82 4.12
CA LEU A 145 -39.60 32.60 3.04
C LEU A 145 -38.11 32.83 3.28
N TRP A 146 -37.30 32.45 2.33
CA TRP A 146 -35.85 32.71 2.30
C TRP A 146 -35.59 33.87 1.37
N GLN A 147 -34.82 34.82 1.82
CA GLN A 147 -34.15 35.81 1.00
C GLN A 147 -32.68 35.43 0.97
N VAL A 148 -32.15 35.17 -0.21
CA VAL A 148 -30.75 34.76 -0.39
C VAL A 148 -30.06 35.79 -1.28
N ASP A 149 -29.06 36.45 -0.72
CA ASP A 149 -28.26 37.44 -1.40
C ASP A 149 -26.94 36.79 -1.87
N ASP A 150 -26.46 37.26 -3.02
CA ASP A 150 -25.21 36.81 -3.63
C ASP A 150 -25.09 35.28 -3.77
N ALA A 151 -26.16 34.67 -4.24
CA ALA A 151 -26.15 33.23 -4.51
C ALA A 151 -25.32 32.94 -5.77
N ALA A 152 -24.23 32.15 -5.63
CA ALA A 152 -23.44 31.67 -6.76
C ALA A 152 -24.22 30.69 -7.66
N ASN A 153 -25.22 30.03 -7.11
CA ASN A 153 -26.09 29.07 -7.77
C ASN A 153 -25.32 27.98 -8.55
N LEU A 154 -24.36 27.33 -7.88
CA LEU A 154 -23.62 26.21 -8.46
C LEU A 154 -24.44 24.92 -8.47
N ARG A 155 -25.26 24.72 -7.44
CA ARG A 155 -26.04 23.46 -7.19
C ARG A 155 -27.47 23.69 -6.74
N GLY A 156 -28.00 24.90 -6.91
CA GLY A 156 -29.27 25.39 -6.39
C GLY A 156 -29.06 26.57 -5.45
N ILE A 157 -30.16 27.18 -5.00
CA ILE A 157 -30.15 28.38 -4.15
C ILE A 157 -30.58 28.03 -2.73
N VAL A 158 -31.70 27.31 -2.56
CA VAL A 158 -32.05 26.61 -1.31
C VAL A 158 -32.37 25.17 -1.68
N ARG A 159 -31.47 24.26 -1.28
CA ARG A 159 -31.55 22.87 -1.70
C ARG A 159 -32.00 21.97 -0.56
N ASP A 160 -32.92 21.07 -0.89
CA ASP A 160 -33.49 20.06 -0.01
C ASP A 160 -33.97 20.64 1.36
N PRO A 161 -34.80 21.73 1.36
CA PRO A 161 -35.26 22.30 2.61
C PRO A 161 -36.24 21.32 3.28
N MET A 162 -36.07 21.17 4.60
CA MET A 162 -36.84 20.23 5.43
C MET A 162 -37.26 20.90 6.74
N LEU A 163 -38.42 20.47 7.28
CA LEU A 163 -38.82 20.73 8.65
C LEU A 163 -38.52 19.50 9.51
N ALA A 164 -37.78 19.68 10.57
CA ALA A 164 -37.47 18.61 11.51
C ALA A 164 -37.80 19.02 12.94
N THR A 165 -38.27 18.06 13.73
CA THR A 165 -38.33 18.19 15.19
C THR A 165 -36.93 18.07 15.79
N ASP A 166 -36.73 18.51 17.06
CA ASP A 166 -35.47 18.35 17.75
C ASP A 166 -35.04 16.87 17.82
N ALA A 167 -35.98 15.95 18.04
CA ALA A 167 -35.70 14.52 18.08
C ALA A 167 -35.21 13.98 16.71
N GLU A 168 -35.80 14.43 15.59
CA GLU A 168 -35.36 14.06 14.24
C GLU A 168 -33.98 14.63 13.93
N SER A 169 -33.71 15.89 14.34
CA SER A 169 -32.39 16.52 14.21
C SER A 169 -31.32 15.77 14.98
N VAL A 170 -31.55 15.46 16.26
CA VAL A 170 -30.64 14.70 17.10
C VAL A 170 -30.37 13.31 16.51
N ARG A 171 -31.43 12.59 16.09
CA ARG A 171 -31.29 11.27 15.45
C ARG A 171 -30.44 11.34 14.18
N SER A 172 -30.68 12.32 13.32
CA SER A 172 -29.91 12.54 12.09
C SER A 172 -28.43 12.80 12.41
N ASN A 173 -28.15 13.66 13.38
CA ASN A 173 -26.78 13.99 13.79
C ASN A 173 -26.07 12.79 14.43
N LEU A 174 -26.76 11.97 15.23
CA LEU A 174 -26.19 10.74 15.79
C LEU A 174 -25.85 9.71 14.70
N LEU A 175 -26.74 9.49 13.73
CA LEU A 175 -26.48 8.56 12.62
C LEU A 175 -25.31 9.02 11.76
N LEU A 176 -25.30 10.28 11.33
CA LEU A 176 -24.22 10.83 10.53
C LEU A 176 -22.93 10.90 11.33
N GLY A 177 -23.00 11.32 12.62
CA GLY A 177 -21.84 11.35 13.51
C GLY A 177 -21.22 9.97 13.68
N GLY A 178 -22.03 8.94 13.90
CA GLY A 178 -21.56 7.56 13.97
C GLY A 178 -20.87 7.10 12.69
N LEU A 179 -21.43 7.44 11.52
CA LEU A 179 -20.84 7.11 10.21
C LEU A 179 -19.49 7.82 10.00
N TYR A 180 -19.42 9.12 10.28
CA TYR A 180 -18.19 9.91 10.14
C TYR A 180 -17.12 9.48 11.16
N ALA A 181 -17.52 9.19 12.40
CA ALA A 181 -16.60 8.72 13.44
C ALA A 181 -16.04 7.34 13.11
N ALA A 182 -16.87 6.42 12.61
CA ALA A 182 -16.42 5.10 12.15
C ALA A 182 -15.41 5.21 10.99
N PHE A 183 -15.67 6.08 10.02
CA PHE A 183 -14.73 6.35 8.93
C PHE A 183 -13.42 6.97 9.44
N ALA A 184 -13.49 7.96 10.34
CA ALA A 184 -12.31 8.58 10.91
C ALA A 184 -11.48 7.59 11.72
N GLY A 185 -12.12 6.75 12.53
CA GLY A 185 -11.46 5.66 13.27
C GLY A 185 -10.76 4.67 12.35
N LEU A 186 -11.42 4.27 11.26
CA LEU A 186 -10.81 3.43 10.22
C LEU A 186 -9.58 4.10 9.60
N CYS A 187 -9.70 5.37 9.20
CA CYS A 187 -8.56 6.11 8.63
C CYS A 187 -7.38 6.18 9.60
N ILE A 188 -7.62 6.48 10.88
CA ILE A 188 -6.57 6.54 11.91
C ILE A 188 -5.90 5.18 12.09
N ALA A 189 -6.68 4.09 12.15
CA ALA A 189 -6.15 2.74 12.25
C ALA A 189 -5.27 2.38 11.04
N LEU A 190 -5.76 2.67 9.82
CA LEU A 190 -5.02 2.42 8.58
C LEU A 190 -3.75 3.27 8.47
N LEU A 191 -3.80 4.54 8.87
CA LEU A 191 -2.63 5.43 8.93
C LEU A 191 -1.58 4.87 9.89
N SER A 192 -1.97 4.53 11.13
CA SER A 192 -1.08 4.01 12.15
C SER A 192 -0.42 2.69 11.69
N TYR A 193 -1.20 1.78 11.15
CA TYR A 193 -0.72 0.48 10.65
C TYR A 193 0.25 0.65 9.46
N ASN A 194 -0.14 1.40 8.43
CA ASN A 194 0.70 1.55 7.24
C ASN A 194 1.94 2.41 7.51
N PHE A 195 1.85 3.38 8.43
CA PHE A 195 3.02 4.15 8.86
C PHE A 195 4.02 3.27 9.62
N ALA A 196 3.56 2.42 10.54
CA ALA A 196 4.40 1.45 11.24
C ALA A 196 5.09 0.49 10.25
N LEU A 197 4.34 -0.03 9.27
CA LEU A 197 4.90 -0.85 8.20
C LEU A 197 5.93 -0.07 7.36
N TRP A 198 5.69 1.20 7.07
CA TRP A 198 6.67 2.02 6.35
C TRP A 198 7.95 2.22 7.15
N VAL A 199 7.85 2.46 8.44
CA VAL A 199 9.05 2.58 9.32
C VAL A 199 9.87 1.29 9.28
N ALA A 200 9.21 0.12 9.31
CA ALA A 200 9.88 -1.18 9.29
C ALA A 200 10.46 -1.57 7.94
N LEU A 201 9.73 -1.31 6.84
CA LEU A 201 10.01 -1.86 5.51
C LEU A 201 10.46 -0.82 4.48
N ARG A 202 10.25 0.48 4.76
CA ARG A 202 10.66 1.63 3.93
C ARG A 202 10.11 1.62 2.49
N HIS A 203 9.01 0.92 2.21
CA HIS A 203 8.41 0.92 0.88
C HIS A 203 7.64 2.22 0.60
N ARG A 204 7.94 2.89 -0.50
CA ARG A 204 7.36 4.19 -0.89
C ARG A 204 5.84 4.18 -1.03
N PHE A 205 5.24 3.06 -1.45
CA PHE A 205 3.80 2.96 -1.63
C PHE A 205 3.01 3.04 -0.31
N GLN A 206 3.60 2.64 0.82
CA GLN A 206 2.97 2.76 2.13
C GLN A 206 2.85 4.22 2.56
N LEU A 207 3.89 5.02 2.35
CA LEU A 207 3.86 6.45 2.64
C LEU A 207 2.88 7.20 1.73
N ALA A 208 2.85 6.85 0.43
CA ALA A 208 1.89 7.41 -0.51
C ALA A 208 0.44 7.07 -0.15
N TYR A 209 0.19 5.85 0.33
CA TYR A 209 -1.10 5.45 0.88
C TYR A 209 -1.48 6.26 2.12
N CYS A 210 -0.56 6.45 3.05
CA CYS A 210 -0.80 7.30 4.23
C CYS A 210 -1.17 8.73 3.82
N ALA A 211 -0.48 9.32 2.83
CA ALA A 211 -0.82 10.65 2.32
C ALA A 211 -2.22 10.69 1.70
N MET A 212 -2.62 9.66 0.95
CA MET A 212 -3.97 9.54 0.39
C MET A 212 -5.03 9.46 1.50
N VAL A 213 -4.87 8.57 2.47
CA VAL A 213 -5.84 8.39 3.57
C VAL A 213 -5.94 9.64 4.44
N LEU A 214 -4.83 10.32 4.70
CA LEU A 214 -4.82 11.60 5.42
C LEU A 214 -5.59 12.68 4.67
N GLY A 215 -5.40 12.77 3.34
CA GLY A 215 -6.15 13.66 2.49
C GLY A 215 -7.66 13.37 2.51
N LEU A 216 -8.05 12.09 2.43
CA LEU A 216 -9.45 11.67 2.53
C LEU A 216 -10.07 12.04 3.88
N LEU A 217 -9.34 11.84 4.98
CA LEU A 217 -9.78 12.22 6.32
C LEU A 217 -9.97 13.74 6.44
N ALA A 218 -8.99 14.52 5.99
CA ALA A 218 -9.07 15.98 6.00
C ALA A 218 -10.25 16.51 5.15
N TYR A 219 -10.44 15.95 3.94
CA TYR A 219 -11.60 16.25 3.11
C TYR A 219 -12.92 15.92 3.83
N THR A 220 -13.01 14.78 4.48
CA THR A 220 -14.22 14.36 5.22
C THR A 220 -14.52 15.31 6.37
N VAL A 221 -13.53 15.72 7.15
CA VAL A 221 -13.69 16.70 8.24
C VAL A 221 -14.28 18.01 7.73
N SER A 222 -13.81 18.50 6.57
CA SER A 222 -14.32 19.75 5.97
C SER A 222 -15.69 19.57 5.31
N SER A 223 -15.89 18.49 4.54
CA SER A 223 -17.12 18.27 3.75
C SER A 223 -18.32 17.84 4.58
N SER A 224 -18.11 17.18 5.72
CA SER A 224 -19.17 16.79 6.65
C SER A 224 -19.76 17.95 7.45
N GLY A 225 -19.12 19.11 7.47
CA GLY A 225 -19.48 20.21 8.36
C GLY A 225 -18.79 20.14 9.73
N TYR A 226 -18.06 19.05 10.04
CA TYR A 226 -17.37 18.90 11.32
C TYR A 226 -16.30 19.97 11.55
N LEU A 227 -15.69 20.49 10.47
CA LEU A 227 -14.75 21.61 10.55
C LEU A 227 -15.37 22.86 11.20
N ALA A 228 -16.65 23.12 10.95
CA ALA A 228 -17.37 24.23 11.57
C ALA A 228 -17.59 24.05 13.09
N TRP A 229 -17.62 22.80 13.58
CA TRP A 229 -17.70 22.51 15.02
C TRP A 229 -16.35 22.70 15.71
N ILE A 230 -15.24 22.35 15.03
CA ILE A 230 -13.87 22.56 15.53
C ILE A 230 -13.52 24.05 15.51
N TYR A 231 -13.94 24.74 14.43
CA TYR A 231 -13.64 26.14 14.19
C TYR A 231 -14.90 26.93 13.82
N PRO A 232 -15.72 27.32 14.84
CA PRO A 232 -17.04 27.94 14.61
C PRO A 232 -17.02 29.30 13.88
N ASP A 233 -15.87 29.96 13.86
CA ASP A 233 -15.71 31.26 13.19
C ASP A 233 -15.28 31.13 11.70
N ILE A 234 -15.10 29.92 11.19
CA ILE A 234 -14.84 29.73 9.76
C ILE A 234 -16.05 30.17 8.93
N GLY A 235 -15.84 31.00 7.93
CA GLY A 235 -16.90 31.33 6.97
C GLY A 235 -17.36 30.09 6.20
N ASN A 236 -18.67 29.97 5.96
CA ASN A 236 -19.20 28.82 5.19
C ASN A 236 -18.57 28.72 3.79
N ASN A 237 -18.39 29.86 3.10
CA ASN A 237 -17.75 29.87 1.78
C ASN A 237 -16.27 29.49 1.87
N ASP A 238 -15.57 29.81 2.95
CA ASP A 238 -14.16 29.41 3.18
C ASP A 238 -14.07 27.91 3.46
N ARG A 239 -15.01 27.34 4.21
CA ARG A 239 -15.11 25.89 4.40
C ARG A 239 -15.33 25.18 3.05
N ILE A 240 -16.19 25.73 2.17
CA ILE A 240 -16.40 25.18 0.83
C ILE A 240 -15.12 25.27 -0.01
N ARG A 241 -14.34 26.36 0.10
CA ARG A 241 -13.02 26.48 -0.57
C ARG A 241 -12.07 25.38 -0.10
N CYS A 242 -12.03 25.11 1.20
CA CYS A 242 -11.25 24.01 1.77
C CYS A 242 -11.66 22.65 1.15
N ASN A 243 -12.97 22.40 0.94
CA ASN A 243 -13.43 21.16 0.32
C ASN A 243 -12.83 20.95 -1.08
N TYR A 244 -12.80 21.99 -1.92
CA TYR A 244 -12.22 21.91 -3.27
C TYR A 244 -10.71 21.63 -3.23
N LEU A 245 -9.99 22.30 -2.36
CA LEU A 245 -8.55 22.08 -2.17
C LEU A 245 -8.26 20.67 -1.66
N LEU A 246 -8.93 20.25 -0.60
CA LEU A 246 -8.68 18.94 0.03
C LEU A 246 -9.08 17.78 -0.87
N LEU A 247 -10.18 17.89 -1.62
CA LEU A 247 -10.56 16.86 -2.58
C LEU A 247 -9.56 16.75 -3.74
N GLY A 248 -9.07 17.89 -4.25
CA GLY A 248 -8.03 17.90 -5.27
C GLY A 248 -6.72 17.29 -4.78
N LEU A 249 -6.26 17.66 -3.59
CA LEU A 249 -5.08 17.09 -2.95
C LEU A 249 -5.23 15.57 -2.72
N SER A 250 -6.40 15.12 -2.25
CA SER A 250 -6.68 13.70 -2.04
C SER A 250 -6.61 12.92 -3.36
N THR A 251 -7.14 13.48 -4.44
CA THR A 251 -7.12 12.86 -5.77
C THR A 251 -5.69 12.78 -6.32
N VAL A 252 -4.88 13.83 -6.16
CA VAL A 252 -3.45 13.82 -6.54
C VAL A 252 -2.68 12.77 -5.71
N ALA A 253 -2.92 12.70 -4.40
CA ALA A 253 -2.31 11.69 -3.53
C ALA A 253 -2.72 10.27 -3.93
N ALA A 254 -3.96 10.06 -4.36
CA ALA A 254 -4.44 8.78 -4.86
C ALA A 254 -3.69 8.32 -6.14
N PHE A 255 -3.41 9.22 -7.07
CA PHE A 255 -2.58 8.91 -8.24
C PHE A 255 -1.09 8.74 -7.90
N ALA A 256 -0.58 9.47 -6.90
CA ALA A 256 0.76 9.24 -6.36
C ALA A 256 0.87 7.84 -5.71
N PHE A 257 -0.16 7.42 -4.98
CA PHE A 257 -0.27 6.05 -4.47
C PHE A 257 -0.32 5.03 -5.62
N ALA A 258 -1.16 5.23 -6.63
CA ALA A 258 -1.21 4.35 -7.80
C ALA A 258 0.17 4.20 -8.47
N ARG A 259 0.90 5.31 -8.66
CA ARG A 259 2.25 5.30 -9.23
C ARG A 259 3.25 4.51 -8.38
N ALA A 260 3.17 4.64 -7.06
CA ALA A 260 4.04 3.89 -6.14
C ALA A 260 3.61 2.42 -6.01
N PHE A 261 2.34 2.11 -6.27
CA PHE A 261 1.76 0.79 -6.13
C PHE A 261 1.98 -0.11 -7.36
N PHE A 262 1.89 0.41 -8.57
CA PHE A 262 2.15 -0.36 -9.79
C PHE A 262 3.65 -0.52 -10.05
N GLU A 263 3.99 -1.46 -10.95
CA GLU A 263 5.34 -1.61 -11.48
C GLU A 263 5.73 -0.35 -12.29
N GLU A 264 6.99 0.04 -12.25
CA GLU A 264 7.51 1.25 -12.93
C GLU A 264 7.17 1.27 -14.43
N ARG A 265 7.17 0.11 -15.08
CA ARG A 265 6.84 -0.06 -16.51
C ARG A 265 5.43 0.43 -16.86
N VAL A 266 4.46 0.38 -15.90
CA VAL A 266 3.08 0.84 -16.13
C VAL A 266 3.02 2.35 -16.30
N PHE A 267 3.81 3.08 -15.52
CA PHE A 267 3.91 4.54 -15.57
C PHE A 267 5.06 5.06 -16.46
N ALA A 268 5.80 4.19 -17.15
CA ALA A 268 6.86 4.62 -18.05
C ALA A 268 6.30 5.31 -19.31
N GLY A 269 7.03 6.28 -19.88
CA GLY A 269 6.71 6.96 -21.11
C GLY A 269 5.47 7.85 -21.06
N ARG A 270 4.73 7.99 -22.16
CA ARG A 270 3.66 8.98 -22.36
C ARG A 270 2.53 8.90 -21.30
N VAL A 271 2.12 7.71 -20.88
CA VAL A 271 1.03 7.57 -19.90
C VAL A 271 1.41 8.17 -18.55
N GLY A 272 2.63 7.89 -18.07
CA GLY A 272 3.11 8.48 -16.81
C GLY A 272 3.22 10.00 -16.89
N THR A 273 3.70 10.55 -18.01
CA THR A 273 3.76 12.01 -18.23
C THR A 273 2.37 12.63 -18.25
N LEU A 274 1.41 12.03 -18.95
CA LEU A 274 0.02 12.52 -19.01
C LEU A 274 -0.64 12.51 -17.62
N VAL A 275 -0.43 11.45 -16.84
CA VAL A 275 -0.92 11.39 -15.45
C VAL A 275 -0.29 12.48 -14.60
N GLN A 276 1.01 12.76 -14.72
CA GLN A 276 1.66 13.83 -13.98
C GLN A 276 1.12 15.23 -14.36
N ILE A 277 0.93 15.46 -15.66
CA ILE A 277 0.35 16.72 -16.17
C ILE A 277 -1.09 16.88 -15.63
N SER A 278 -1.91 15.83 -15.68
CA SER A 278 -3.28 15.89 -15.16
C SER A 278 -3.32 16.14 -13.66
N CYS A 279 -2.42 15.54 -12.88
CA CYS A 279 -2.25 15.84 -11.46
C CYS A 279 -1.87 17.31 -11.22
N GLY A 280 -0.94 17.85 -12.01
CA GLY A 280 -0.56 19.26 -11.95
C GLY A 280 -1.72 20.18 -12.26
N ILE A 281 -2.50 19.90 -13.30
CA ILE A 281 -3.70 20.67 -13.67
C ILE A 281 -4.74 20.62 -12.53
N THR A 282 -5.02 19.44 -11.96
CA THR A 282 -5.99 19.30 -10.88
C THR A 282 -5.54 20.04 -9.62
N PHE A 283 -4.27 19.93 -9.26
CA PHE A 283 -3.70 20.65 -8.12
C PHE A 283 -3.82 22.18 -8.33
N THR A 284 -3.41 22.67 -9.50
CA THR A 284 -3.46 24.11 -9.82
C THR A 284 -4.90 24.63 -9.85
N ALA A 285 -5.84 23.88 -10.43
CA ALA A 285 -7.24 24.26 -10.45
C ALA A 285 -7.86 24.29 -9.04
N SER A 286 -7.50 23.33 -8.18
CA SER A 286 -7.94 23.28 -6.78
C SER A 286 -7.40 24.45 -5.98
N LEU A 287 -6.13 24.76 -6.14
CA LEU A 287 -5.47 25.88 -5.48
C LEU A 287 -6.02 27.22 -6.00
N ALA A 288 -6.26 27.34 -7.30
CA ALA A 288 -6.86 28.53 -7.90
C ALA A 288 -8.29 28.78 -7.38
N PHE A 289 -9.11 27.72 -7.25
CA PHE A 289 -10.43 27.84 -6.61
C PHE A 289 -10.31 28.28 -5.15
N PHE A 290 -9.38 27.70 -4.40
CA PHE A 290 -9.15 28.07 -3.00
C PHE A 290 -8.75 29.54 -2.83
N LEU A 291 -7.85 30.06 -3.67
CA LEU A 291 -7.33 31.43 -3.57
C LEU A 291 -8.25 32.46 -4.21
N PHE A 292 -8.75 32.17 -5.40
CA PHE A 292 -9.43 33.13 -6.26
C PHE A 292 -10.94 32.89 -6.46
N GLY A 293 -11.47 31.80 -5.85
CA GLY A 293 -12.89 31.46 -5.91
C GLY A 293 -13.83 32.62 -5.59
N PRO A 294 -13.59 33.45 -4.54
CA PRO A 294 -14.44 34.60 -4.22
C PRO A 294 -14.56 35.63 -5.32
N LEU A 295 -13.60 35.75 -6.25
CA LEU A 295 -13.62 36.70 -7.35
C LEU A 295 -14.60 36.29 -8.47
N GLN A 296 -14.56 35.00 -8.86
CA GLN A 296 -15.40 34.46 -9.93
C GLN A 296 -15.70 32.96 -9.69
N VAL A 297 -16.56 32.66 -8.71
CA VAL A 297 -16.87 31.31 -8.26
C VAL A 297 -17.20 30.35 -9.40
N ARG A 298 -18.05 30.77 -10.35
CA ARG A 298 -18.49 29.91 -11.46
C ARG A 298 -17.38 29.54 -12.43
N LEU A 299 -16.47 30.48 -12.70
CA LEU A 299 -15.35 30.22 -13.59
C LEU A 299 -14.42 29.17 -12.97
N PHE A 300 -14.03 29.37 -11.72
CA PHE A 300 -13.12 28.46 -11.02
C PHE A 300 -13.76 27.11 -10.73
N ASP A 301 -15.08 27.06 -10.46
CA ASP A 301 -15.83 25.79 -10.34
C ASP A 301 -15.82 24.99 -11.65
N ARG A 302 -16.00 25.66 -12.81
CA ARG A 302 -15.91 25.00 -14.11
C ARG A 302 -14.50 24.50 -14.41
N LEU A 303 -13.48 25.30 -14.15
CA LEU A 303 -12.07 24.92 -14.34
C LEU A 303 -11.71 23.72 -13.47
N TYR A 304 -12.11 23.76 -12.21
CA TYR A 304 -11.93 22.63 -11.29
C TYR A 304 -12.66 21.36 -11.77
N SER A 305 -13.92 21.51 -12.18
CA SER A 305 -14.72 20.38 -12.66
C SER A 305 -14.12 19.74 -13.91
N LEU A 306 -13.63 20.55 -14.86
CA LEU A 306 -12.94 20.07 -16.07
C LEU A 306 -11.63 19.36 -15.72
N ALA A 307 -10.84 19.93 -14.81
CA ALA A 307 -9.60 19.33 -14.33
C ALA A 307 -9.87 17.97 -13.66
N PHE A 308 -10.93 17.89 -12.86
CA PHE A 308 -11.32 16.66 -12.19
C PHE A 308 -11.81 15.57 -13.17
N VAL A 309 -12.58 15.95 -14.19
CA VAL A 309 -13.00 15.03 -15.27
C VAL A 309 -11.79 14.51 -16.03
N LEU A 310 -10.85 15.41 -16.40
CA LEU A 310 -9.60 15.01 -17.06
C LEU A 310 -8.79 14.02 -16.20
N GLN A 311 -8.69 14.29 -14.91
CA GLN A 311 -7.99 13.42 -13.97
C GLN A 311 -8.64 12.03 -13.89
N MET A 312 -9.98 11.98 -13.81
CA MET A 312 -10.71 10.71 -13.81
C MET A 312 -10.56 9.94 -15.13
N ALA A 313 -10.53 10.65 -16.26
CA ALA A 313 -10.32 10.04 -17.57
C ALA A 313 -8.95 9.35 -17.68
N MET A 314 -7.92 9.81 -16.91
CA MET A 314 -6.59 9.18 -16.91
C MET A 314 -6.57 7.78 -16.30
N VAL A 315 -7.59 7.40 -15.57
CA VAL A 315 -7.73 6.02 -15.05
C VAL A 315 -7.84 5.00 -16.19
N ILE A 316 -8.52 5.37 -17.29
CA ILE A 316 -8.74 4.47 -18.43
C ILE A 316 -7.42 4.05 -19.09
N PRO A 317 -6.56 4.96 -19.58
CA PRO A 317 -5.28 4.58 -20.19
C PRO A 317 -4.33 3.93 -19.18
N LEU A 318 -4.42 4.26 -17.89
CA LEU A 318 -3.63 3.63 -16.85
C LEU A 318 -3.99 2.15 -16.70
N LEU A 319 -5.28 1.82 -16.52
CA LEU A 319 -5.74 0.44 -16.36
C LEU A 319 -5.55 -0.36 -17.67
N TRP A 320 -5.79 0.25 -18.83
CA TRP A 320 -5.51 -0.36 -20.13
C TRP A 320 -4.04 -0.75 -20.27
N ARG A 321 -3.13 0.15 -19.92
CA ARG A 321 -1.70 -0.13 -19.97
C ARG A 321 -1.29 -1.23 -18.98
N ALA A 322 -1.81 -1.18 -17.75
CA ALA A 322 -1.58 -2.23 -16.76
C ALA A 322 -2.07 -3.60 -17.26
N TRP A 323 -3.20 -3.62 -18.00
CA TRP A 323 -3.72 -4.83 -18.63
C TRP A 323 -2.82 -5.36 -19.74
N VAL A 324 -2.41 -4.50 -20.68
CA VAL A 324 -1.51 -4.87 -21.79
C VAL A 324 -0.17 -5.40 -21.28
N LEU A 325 0.38 -4.78 -20.24
CA LEU A 325 1.64 -5.18 -19.61
C LEU A 325 1.48 -6.37 -18.63
N ARG A 326 0.27 -6.94 -18.51
CA ARG A 326 -0.05 -8.05 -17.60
C ARG A 326 0.43 -7.80 -16.16
N SER A 327 0.15 -6.61 -15.64
CA SER A 327 0.51 -6.26 -14.27
C SER A 327 -0.13 -7.21 -13.26
N ASN A 328 0.64 -7.66 -12.27
CA ASN A 328 0.17 -8.52 -11.19
C ASN A 328 -0.80 -7.79 -10.24
N TYR A 329 -0.80 -6.46 -10.27
CA TYR A 329 -1.59 -5.61 -9.36
C TYR A 329 -2.88 -5.08 -9.97
N LEU A 330 -3.11 -5.28 -11.28
CA LEU A 330 -4.23 -4.71 -12.02
C LEU A 330 -5.59 -4.96 -11.36
N TRP A 331 -5.91 -6.24 -11.11
CA TRP A 331 -7.25 -6.61 -10.66
C TRP A 331 -7.55 -6.16 -9.23
N VAL A 332 -6.55 -6.23 -8.36
CA VAL A 332 -6.70 -5.79 -6.96
C VAL A 332 -6.88 -4.28 -6.90
N PHE A 333 -6.12 -3.54 -7.70
CA PHE A 333 -6.25 -2.09 -7.81
C PHE A 333 -7.58 -1.68 -8.47
N ALA A 334 -7.95 -2.31 -9.59
CA ALA A 334 -9.19 -2.02 -10.28
C ALA A 334 -10.42 -2.26 -9.39
N LEU A 335 -10.41 -3.33 -8.59
CA LEU A 335 -11.47 -3.61 -7.62
C LEU A 335 -11.55 -2.55 -6.53
N ALA A 336 -10.40 -2.15 -5.96
CA ALA A 336 -10.36 -1.14 -4.91
C ALA A 336 -10.90 0.23 -5.38
N TRP A 337 -10.62 0.59 -6.63
CA TRP A 337 -10.98 1.89 -7.19
C TRP A 337 -12.30 1.89 -7.96
N ALA A 338 -12.92 0.73 -8.18
CA ALA A 338 -14.17 0.63 -8.94
C ALA A 338 -15.30 1.47 -8.33
N MET A 339 -15.49 1.40 -7.00
CA MET A 339 -16.56 2.14 -6.33
C MET A 339 -16.35 3.66 -6.30
N PRO A 340 -15.19 4.20 -5.96
CA PRO A 340 -14.88 5.62 -6.09
C PRO A 340 -15.10 6.16 -7.50
N ILE A 341 -14.63 5.45 -8.52
CA ILE A 341 -14.79 5.85 -9.93
C ILE A 341 -16.26 5.84 -10.33
N MET A 342 -17.01 4.81 -9.96
CA MET A 342 -18.45 4.72 -10.21
C MET A 342 -19.19 5.89 -9.55
N MET A 343 -18.92 6.19 -8.26
CA MET A 343 -19.56 7.29 -7.56
C MET A 343 -19.16 8.66 -8.13
N ALA A 344 -17.90 8.85 -8.52
CA ALA A 344 -17.47 10.06 -9.22
C ALA A 344 -18.20 10.24 -10.56
N THR A 345 -18.36 9.17 -11.34
CA THR A 345 -19.12 9.18 -12.60
C THR A 345 -20.57 9.56 -12.37
N VAL A 346 -21.26 8.95 -11.40
CA VAL A 346 -22.64 9.29 -11.04
C VAL A 346 -22.76 10.78 -10.66
N ARG A 347 -21.82 11.32 -9.89
CA ARG A 347 -21.80 12.74 -9.52
C ARG A 347 -21.61 13.66 -10.72
N ILE A 348 -20.78 13.28 -11.68
CA ILE A 348 -20.61 14.01 -12.93
C ILE A 348 -21.96 14.03 -13.69
N VAL A 349 -22.61 12.89 -13.83
CA VAL A 349 -23.93 12.76 -14.48
C VAL A 349 -24.99 13.61 -13.78
N CYS A 350 -24.97 13.64 -12.44
CA CYS A 350 -25.85 14.53 -11.65
C CYS A 350 -25.50 16.02 -11.86
N SER A 351 -24.23 16.37 -11.98
CA SER A 351 -23.81 17.76 -12.24
C SER A 351 -24.24 18.25 -13.62
N LEU A 352 -24.35 17.33 -14.58
CA LEU A 352 -24.91 17.58 -15.91
C LEU A 352 -26.44 17.69 -15.94
N GLY A 353 -27.12 17.44 -14.81
CA GLY A 353 -28.57 17.56 -14.71
C GLY A 353 -29.36 16.35 -15.20
N ILE A 354 -28.70 15.27 -15.61
CA ILE A 354 -29.33 14.06 -16.13
C ILE A 354 -30.04 13.27 -15.02
N ILE A 355 -29.42 13.20 -13.83
CA ILE A 355 -29.97 12.55 -12.65
C ILE A 355 -30.15 13.59 -11.53
N PRO A 356 -31.27 13.60 -10.80
CA PRO A 356 -31.46 14.53 -9.69
C PRO A 356 -30.52 14.19 -8.52
N TRP A 357 -29.99 15.22 -7.90
CA TRP A 357 -29.25 15.09 -6.65
C TRP A 357 -30.17 14.64 -5.51
N ASN A 358 -29.66 13.83 -4.61
CA ASN A 358 -30.34 13.45 -3.38
C ASN A 358 -29.37 13.40 -2.19
N PHE A 359 -29.89 13.37 -0.98
CA PHE A 359 -29.12 13.33 0.26
C PHE A 359 -28.13 12.15 0.31
N TRP A 360 -28.53 10.97 -0.15
CA TRP A 360 -27.68 9.78 -0.15
C TRP A 360 -26.49 9.92 -1.10
N LEU A 361 -26.71 10.56 -2.22
CA LEU A 361 -25.67 10.80 -3.20
C LEU A 361 -24.63 11.80 -2.69
N ASP A 362 -25.08 12.81 -1.93
CA ASP A 362 -24.16 13.75 -1.27
C ASP A 362 -23.26 13.05 -0.23
N ASN A 363 -23.82 12.10 0.50
CA ASN A 363 -23.10 11.34 1.54
C ASN A 363 -22.45 10.04 1.02
N SER A 364 -22.69 9.65 -0.23
CA SER A 364 -22.11 8.44 -0.86
C SER A 364 -20.58 8.44 -0.90
N THR A 365 -19.98 9.62 -0.85
CA THR A 365 -18.51 9.79 -0.84
C THR A 365 -17.89 9.05 0.32
N ILE A 366 -18.47 9.11 1.53
CA ILE A 366 -17.92 8.43 2.71
C ILE A 366 -17.96 6.92 2.52
N VAL A 367 -19.08 6.39 2.02
CA VAL A 367 -19.24 4.95 1.79
C VAL A 367 -18.22 4.48 0.74
N SER A 368 -18.07 5.22 -0.37
CA SER A 368 -17.08 4.88 -1.41
C SER A 368 -15.65 4.97 -0.92
N MET A 369 -15.31 5.99 -0.12
CA MET A 369 -13.99 6.16 0.49
C MET A 369 -13.69 5.07 1.53
N THR A 370 -14.69 4.64 2.30
CA THR A 370 -14.54 3.53 3.25
C THR A 370 -14.21 2.23 2.52
N VAL A 371 -14.93 1.93 1.45
CA VAL A 371 -14.70 0.74 0.63
C VAL A 371 -13.31 0.81 -0.03
N GLU A 372 -12.95 1.97 -0.59
CA GLU A 372 -11.63 2.19 -1.17
C GLU A 372 -10.50 1.97 -0.15
N ALA A 373 -10.60 2.57 1.02
CA ALA A 373 -9.59 2.46 2.06
C ALA A 373 -9.37 1.00 2.50
N LEU A 374 -10.45 0.25 2.70
CA LEU A 374 -10.40 -1.18 3.05
C LEU A 374 -9.78 -2.02 1.93
N LEU A 375 -10.28 -1.87 0.69
CA LEU A 375 -9.79 -2.66 -0.45
C LEU A 375 -8.35 -2.30 -0.84
N SER A 376 -7.97 -1.03 -0.73
CA SER A 376 -6.59 -0.59 -0.94
C SER A 376 -5.66 -1.16 0.14
N SER A 377 -6.12 -1.29 1.39
CA SER A 377 -5.35 -1.97 2.43
C SER A 377 -5.13 -3.45 2.13
N ILE A 378 -6.16 -4.15 1.62
CA ILE A 378 -6.05 -5.54 1.15
C ILE A 378 -5.07 -5.63 -0.04
N ALA A 379 -5.14 -4.66 -0.96
CA ALA A 379 -4.22 -4.57 -2.10
C ALA A 379 -2.76 -4.42 -1.64
N ILE A 380 -2.51 -3.60 -0.63
CA ILE A 380 -1.19 -3.43 -0.01
C ILE A 380 -0.72 -4.76 0.60
N ALA A 381 -1.56 -5.43 1.38
CA ALA A 381 -1.23 -6.73 1.98
C ALA A 381 -0.89 -7.79 0.91
N TYR A 382 -1.66 -7.84 -0.18
CA TYR A 382 -1.37 -8.71 -1.32
C TYR A 382 -0.01 -8.39 -1.97
N ARG A 383 0.28 -7.11 -2.21
CA ARG A 383 1.57 -6.68 -2.76
C ARG A 383 2.73 -7.06 -1.84
N MET A 384 2.58 -6.85 -0.53
CA MET A 384 3.58 -7.23 0.46
C MET A 384 3.90 -8.72 0.41
N ARG A 385 2.85 -9.57 0.32
CA ARG A 385 3.01 -11.01 0.20
C ARG A 385 3.77 -11.41 -1.06
N LEU A 386 3.47 -10.78 -2.22
CA LEU A 386 4.20 -11.04 -3.46
C LEU A 386 5.69 -10.67 -3.34
N LEU A 387 5.99 -9.48 -2.78
CA LEU A 387 7.37 -9.04 -2.58
C LEU A 387 8.14 -9.95 -1.62
N SER A 388 7.49 -10.47 -0.56
CA SER A 388 8.09 -11.44 0.34
C SER A 388 8.44 -12.73 -0.39
N ASN A 389 7.49 -13.29 -1.17
CA ASN A 389 7.73 -14.51 -1.93
C ASN A 389 8.88 -14.36 -2.95
N GLU A 390 8.90 -13.23 -3.69
CA GLU A 390 10.00 -12.95 -4.65
C GLU A 390 11.37 -12.87 -3.95
N ARG A 391 11.41 -12.27 -2.75
CA ARG A 391 12.63 -12.19 -1.95
C ARG A 391 13.08 -13.57 -1.46
N ASP A 392 12.15 -14.39 -0.98
CA ASP A 392 12.43 -15.71 -0.46
C ASP A 392 12.94 -16.63 -1.59
N GLU A 393 12.28 -16.61 -2.77
CA GLU A 393 12.75 -17.32 -3.96
C GLU A 393 14.14 -16.86 -4.42
N ALA A 394 14.42 -15.54 -4.38
CA ALA A 394 15.73 -15.01 -4.75
C ALA A 394 16.81 -15.50 -3.77
N ARG A 395 16.49 -15.54 -2.48
CA ARG A 395 17.39 -16.03 -1.43
C ARG A 395 17.68 -17.53 -1.58
N GLU A 396 16.66 -18.34 -1.87
CA GLU A 396 16.84 -19.78 -2.13
C GLU A 396 17.74 -20.02 -3.35
N ARG A 397 17.53 -19.26 -4.43
CA ARG A 397 18.39 -19.34 -5.64
C ARG A 397 19.84 -18.94 -5.32
N GLU A 398 20.03 -17.92 -4.48
CA GLU A 398 21.37 -17.48 -4.06
C GLU A 398 22.07 -18.57 -3.24
N ILE A 399 21.37 -19.19 -2.27
CA ILE A 399 21.92 -20.29 -1.47
C ILE A 399 22.26 -21.49 -2.36
N ALA A 400 21.37 -21.89 -3.26
CA ALA A 400 21.62 -22.97 -4.20
C ALA A 400 22.83 -22.69 -5.10
N ALA A 401 22.93 -21.45 -5.63
CA ALA A 401 24.05 -21.04 -6.45
C ALA A 401 25.39 -21.06 -5.67
N ARG A 402 25.38 -20.66 -4.39
CA ARG A 402 26.58 -20.72 -3.52
C ARG A 402 26.99 -22.17 -3.28
N LEU A 403 26.05 -23.06 -2.93
CA LEU A 403 26.34 -24.47 -2.72
C LEU A 403 26.98 -25.10 -3.97
N LEU A 404 26.41 -24.86 -5.14
CA LEU A 404 26.98 -25.34 -6.41
C LEU A 404 28.36 -24.75 -6.73
N ALA A 405 28.61 -23.51 -6.29
CA ALA A 405 29.87 -22.85 -6.54
C ALA A 405 30.99 -23.24 -5.54
N ASP A 406 30.64 -23.72 -4.36
CA ASP A 406 31.58 -24.00 -3.28
C ASP A 406 31.88 -25.50 -3.07
N THR A 407 31.11 -26.38 -3.71
CA THR A 407 31.34 -27.84 -3.65
C THR A 407 31.91 -28.39 -4.94
N ASP A 408 32.63 -29.51 -4.83
CA ASP A 408 33.00 -30.36 -5.97
C ASP A 408 31.80 -31.19 -6.39
N PRO A 409 31.36 -31.13 -7.66
CA PRO A 409 30.12 -31.78 -8.12
C PRO A 409 30.19 -33.32 -8.09
N LEU A 410 31.39 -33.90 -8.08
CA LEU A 410 31.55 -35.35 -8.06
C LEU A 410 31.47 -35.92 -6.63
N THR A 411 32.16 -35.27 -5.70
CA THR A 411 32.36 -35.82 -4.34
C THR A 411 31.45 -35.16 -3.29
N GLY A 412 30.87 -33.99 -3.59
CA GLY A 412 30.10 -33.19 -2.63
C GLY A 412 30.95 -32.47 -1.58
N LEU A 413 32.27 -32.66 -1.57
CA LEU A 413 33.21 -31.97 -0.68
C LEU A 413 33.39 -30.52 -1.09
N LEU A 414 34.06 -29.70 -0.26
CA LEU A 414 34.45 -28.36 -0.67
C LEU A 414 35.35 -28.46 -1.91
N ASN A 415 35.15 -27.54 -2.87
CA ASN A 415 36.12 -27.37 -3.92
C ASN A 415 37.32 -26.54 -3.42
N ARG A 416 38.41 -26.51 -4.19
CA ARG A 416 39.66 -25.80 -3.85
C ARG A 416 39.41 -24.34 -3.43
N ARG A 417 38.51 -23.62 -4.14
CA ARG A 417 38.25 -22.19 -3.85
C ARG A 417 37.58 -22.02 -2.49
N ALA A 418 36.52 -22.78 -2.23
CA ALA A 418 35.79 -22.70 -0.97
C ALA A 418 36.65 -23.16 0.22
N PHE A 419 37.43 -24.19 0.02
CA PHE A 419 38.37 -24.68 1.01
C PHE A 419 39.38 -23.59 1.42
N LEU A 420 40.04 -22.93 0.47
CA LEU A 420 40.98 -21.84 0.75
C LEU A 420 40.31 -20.68 1.48
N ASN A 421 39.11 -20.29 1.05
CA ASN A 421 38.39 -19.20 1.68
C ASN A 421 37.99 -19.48 3.14
N GLN A 422 37.80 -20.75 3.50
CA GLN A 422 37.39 -21.16 4.86
C GLN A 422 38.61 -21.56 5.73
N ALA A 423 39.69 -22.00 5.10
CA ALA A 423 40.88 -22.45 5.80
C ALA A 423 41.78 -21.26 6.22
N ILE A 424 41.98 -20.28 5.32
CA ILE A 424 42.79 -19.09 5.60
C ILE A 424 42.05 -18.17 6.58
N GLY A 425 42.71 -17.72 7.63
CA GLY A 425 42.15 -16.89 8.69
C GLY A 425 41.82 -17.68 9.98
N ARG A 426 42.04 -19.00 10.01
CA ARG A 426 41.88 -19.80 11.23
C ARG A 426 43.01 -19.46 12.21
N THR A 427 42.65 -19.20 13.45
CA THR A 427 43.58 -18.85 14.52
C THR A 427 44.17 -20.11 15.18
N GLY A 428 45.37 -19.98 15.70
CA GLY A 428 46.09 -21.06 16.33
C GLY A 428 46.73 -22.03 15.34
N GLU A 429 47.39 -23.06 15.88
CA GLU A 429 48.01 -24.06 15.03
C GLU A 429 46.97 -24.95 14.37
N GLN A 430 47.14 -25.19 13.09
CA GLN A 430 46.29 -26.01 12.25
C GLN A 430 47.09 -27.21 11.70
N ILE A 431 46.43 -28.31 11.53
CA ILE A 431 46.92 -29.49 10.80
C ILE A 431 46.39 -29.38 9.37
N LEU A 432 47.28 -29.26 8.40
CA LEU A 432 46.93 -29.41 6.98
C LEU A 432 47.38 -30.77 6.50
N MET A 433 46.43 -31.54 5.97
CA MET A 433 46.68 -32.82 5.34
C MET A 433 46.39 -32.70 3.84
N ILE A 434 47.26 -33.26 3.00
CA ILE A 434 47.06 -33.49 1.58
C ILE A 434 47.11 -35.01 1.36
N ALA A 435 46.07 -35.53 0.78
CA ALA A 435 45.94 -36.94 0.41
C ALA A 435 45.83 -37.09 -1.09
N ASP A 436 46.46 -38.08 -1.65
CA ASP A 436 46.49 -38.38 -3.08
C ASP A 436 46.31 -39.89 -3.28
N LEU A 437 45.42 -40.29 -4.15
CA LEU A 437 45.13 -41.68 -4.45
C LEU A 437 46.25 -42.28 -5.29
N ASP A 438 46.87 -43.32 -4.75
CA ASP A 438 48.02 -43.98 -5.40
C ASP A 438 47.58 -44.69 -6.69
N HIS A 439 48.32 -44.46 -7.77
CA HIS A 439 48.09 -45.10 -9.07
C HIS A 439 46.69 -44.90 -9.67
N PHE A 440 46.01 -43.81 -9.30
CA PHE A 440 44.64 -43.53 -9.75
C PHE A 440 44.49 -43.52 -11.28
N LYS A 441 45.53 -43.14 -12.03
CA LYS A 441 45.54 -43.26 -13.50
C LYS A 441 45.36 -44.69 -13.95
N GLN A 442 46.00 -45.67 -13.32
CA GLN A 442 45.81 -47.09 -13.63
C GLN A 442 44.40 -47.60 -13.33
N VAL A 443 43.76 -47.09 -12.27
CA VAL A 443 42.37 -47.36 -11.95
C VAL A 443 41.50 -46.90 -13.14
N ASN A 444 41.66 -45.69 -13.60
CA ASN A 444 40.92 -45.15 -14.77
C ASN A 444 41.17 -45.98 -16.04
N GLU A 445 42.39 -46.46 -16.24
CA GLU A 445 42.72 -47.31 -17.39
C GLU A 445 42.08 -48.70 -17.30
N THR A 446 41.83 -49.20 -16.04
CA THR A 446 41.26 -50.54 -15.80
C THR A 446 39.74 -50.54 -15.81
N VAL A 447 39.10 -49.62 -15.10
CA VAL A 447 37.64 -49.58 -14.89
C VAL A 447 36.94 -48.42 -15.59
N GLY A 448 37.66 -47.62 -16.40
CA GLY A 448 37.12 -46.44 -17.04
C GLY A 448 36.97 -45.26 -16.12
N HIS A 449 36.66 -44.07 -16.71
CA HIS A 449 36.48 -42.85 -15.91
C HIS A 449 35.30 -42.92 -14.96
N ASP A 450 34.19 -43.56 -15.32
CA ASP A 450 33.02 -43.71 -14.46
C ASP A 450 33.36 -44.55 -13.19
N GLY A 451 34.20 -45.59 -13.38
CA GLY A 451 34.70 -46.42 -12.27
C GLY A 451 35.64 -45.61 -11.35
N GLY A 452 36.53 -44.82 -11.94
CA GLY A 452 37.40 -43.91 -11.18
C GLY A 452 36.61 -42.85 -10.39
N ASP A 453 35.55 -42.33 -10.97
CA ASP A 453 34.66 -41.40 -10.30
C ASP A 453 34.00 -42.00 -9.07
N GLU A 454 33.60 -43.28 -9.13
CA GLU A 454 33.03 -43.96 -7.96
C GLU A 454 34.07 -44.21 -6.88
N VAL A 455 35.33 -44.53 -7.25
CA VAL A 455 36.44 -44.62 -6.31
C VAL A 455 36.68 -43.29 -5.58
N LEU A 456 36.64 -42.17 -6.31
CA LEU A 456 36.74 -40.83 -5.70
C LEU A 456 35.62 -40.54 -4.70
N ARG A 457 34.37 -40.96 -5.02
CA ARG A 457 33.21 -40.81 -4.12
C ARG A 457 33.38 -41.68 -2.86
N VAL A 458 33.89 -42.89 -3.01
CA VAL A 458 34.16 -43.77 -1.86
C VAL A 458 35.21 -43.14 -0.96
N PHE A 459 36.34 -42.69 -1.52
CA PHE A 459 37.40 -42.05 -0.74
C PHE A 459 36.93 -40.77 -0.03
N ALA A 460 36.13 -39.97 -0.69
CA ALA A 460 35.52 -38.77 -0.08
C ALA A 460 34.64 -39.12 1.14
N ARG A 461 33.83 -40.18 1.03
CA ARG A 461 33.01 -40.68 2.15
C ARG A 461 33.88 -41.20 3.30
N THR A 462 34.90 -41.98 3.01
CA THR A 462 35.86 -42.50 4.02
C THR A 462 36.54 -41.32 4.77
N LEU A 463 37.00 -40.31 4.06
CA LEU A 463 37.56 -39.09 4.66
C LEU A 463 36.57 -38.47 5.65
N CYS A 464 35.33 -38.23 5.23
CA CYS A 464 34.30 -37.61 6.09
C CYS A 464 33.89 -38.45 7.29
N GLN A 465 34.08 -39.78 7.25
CA GLN A 465 33.76 -40.66 8.37
C GLN A 465 34.87 -40.70 9.43
N VAL A 466 36.10 -40.50 9.00
CA VAL A 466 37.29 -40.63 9.87
C VAL A 466 37.69 -39.29 10.49
N VAL A 467 37.60 -38.20 9.73
CA VAL A 467 38.00 -36.89 10.24
C VAL A 467 37.00 -36.31 11.22
N PRO A 468 37.40 -35.47 12.18
CA PRO A 468 36.51 -34.77 13.09
C PRO A 468 35.47 -33.91 12.34
N ALA A 469 34.28 -33.76 12.93
CA ALA A 469 33.17 -33.03 12.30
C ALA A 469 33.44 -31.54 12.04
N ASP A 470 34.40 -30.94 12.73
CA ASP A 470 34.84 -29.55 12.56
C ASP A 470 35.99 -29.38 11.53
N ALA A 471 36.47 -30.49 10.98
CA ALA A 471 37.47 -30.47 9.92
C ALA A 471 36.90 -29.95 8.60
N LEU A 472 37.68 -29.13 7.88
CA LEU A 472 37.38 -28.79 6.48
C LEU A 472 37.92 -29.88 5.58
N VAL A 473 37.06 -30.47 4.76
CA VAL A 473 37.42 -31.50 3.80
C VAL A 473 37.13 -31.01 2.40
N ALA A 474 38.10 -31.12 1.50
CA ALA A 474 37.99 -30.67 0.12
C ALA A 474 38.62 -31.61 -0.89
N ARG A 475 38.11 -31.57 -2.11
CA ARG A 475 38.83 -32.06 -3.30
C ARG A 475 39.50 -30.87 -3.98
N ILE A 476 40.84 -30.85 -4.00
CA ILE A 476 41.63 -29.72 -4.50
C ILE A 476 42.23 -29.95 -5.89
N GLY A 477 42.20 -31.18 -6.37
CA GLY A 477 42.70 -31.61 -7.68
C GLY A 477 41.94 -32.80 -8.22
N GLY A 478 42.43 -33.44 -9.27
CA GLY A 478 41.80 -34.62 -9.88
C GLY A 478 41.62 -35.78 -8.90
N GLU A 479 42.72 -36.18 -8.28
CA GLU A 479 42.83 -37.29 -7.29
C GLU A 479 43.36 -36.78 -5.93
N GLU A 480 43.45 -35.46 -5.77
CA GLU A 480 43.99 -34.80 -4.59
C GLU A 480 42.89 -34.28 -3.68
N PHE A 481 43.01 -34.58 -2.41
CA PHE A 481 42.14 -34.13 -1.32
C PHE A 481 42.93 -33.36 -0.28
N ALA A 482 42.26 -32.41 0.36
CA ALA A 482 42.86 -31.67 1.46
C ALA A 482 41.94 -31.67 2.69
N VAL A 483 42.53 -31.73 3.86
CA VAL A 483 41.84 -31.61 5.15
C VAL A 483 42.56 -30.59 6.01
N VAL A 484 41.80 -29.68 6.65
CA VAL A 484 42.30 -28.76 7.67
C VAL A 484 41.51 -28.92 8.95
N LEU A 485 42.22 -29.10 10.05
CA LEU A 485 41.63 -29.18 11.40
C LEU A 485 42.56 -28.48 12.41
N ALA A 486 42.02 -28.14 13.60
CA ALA A 486 42.84 -27.52 14.65
C ALA A 486 43.83 -28.53 15.26
N ALA A 487 45.07 -28.08 15.49
CA ALA A 487 46.05 -28.89 16.22
C ALA A 487 45.62 -29.02 17.69
N GLY A 488 45.64 -30.24 18.22
CA GLY A 488 45.22 -30.54 19.60
C GLY A 488 44.02 -31.49 19.68
N GLY A 489 43.44 -31.91 18.53
CA GLY A 489 42.47 -33.02 18.46
C GLY A 489 43.19 -34.35 18.34
N ALA A 490 42.63 -35.43 18.93
CA ALA A 490 43.09 -36.79 18.74
C ALA A 490 42.74 -37.28 17.33
N PHE A 491 43.65 -37.07 16.37
CA PHE A 491 43.48 -37.50 14.98
C PHE A 491 44.77 -38.11 14.46
N ASP A 492 44.69 -39.37 14.02
CA ASP A 492 45.82 -40.06 13.38
C ASP A 492 45.56 -40.18 11.85
N PRO A 493 46.42 -39.64 10.99
CA PRO A 493 46.30 -39.81 9.54
C PRO A 493 46.27 -41.28 9.08
N GLU A 494 46.85 -42.20 9.85
CA GLU A 494 46.79 -43.65 9.56
C GLU A 494 45.37 -44.24 9.67
N ASP A 495 44.48 -43.63 10.47
CA ASP A 495 43.09 -44.03 10.53
C ASP A 495 42.36 -43.89 9.18
N ILE A 496 42.71 -42.87 8.37
CA ILE A 496 42.18 -42.72 7.03
C ILE A 496 42.67 -43.87 6.13
N LEU A 497 43.95 -44.22 6.22
CA LEU A 497 44.49 -45.32 5.41
C LEU A 497 43.90 -46.65 5.86
N ALA A 498 43.71 -46.84 7.15
CA ALA A 498 43.06 -48.02 7.70
C ALA A 498 41.60 -48.11 7.24
N GLY A 499 40.86 -46.97 7.28
CA GLY A 499 39.51 -46.86 6.76
C GLY A 499 39.42 -47.18 5.26
N LEU A 500 40.35 -46.64 4.46
CA LEU A 500 40.41 -46.91 3.03
C LEU A 500 40.71 -48.38 2.72
N ARG A 501 41.63 -49.02 3.44
CA ARG A 501 41.92 -50.45 3.30
C ARG A 501 40.77 -51.36 3.72
N ALA A 502 39.94 -50.91 4.66
CA ALA A 502 38.77 -51.67 5.14
C ALA A 502 37.56 -51.52 4.21
N GLU A 503 37.55 -50.45 3.39
CA GLU A 503 36.42 -50.15 2.51
C GLU A 503 36.41 -51.07 1.28
N ARG A 504 35.24 -51.62 0.97
CA ARG A 504 35.07 -52.39 -0.28
C ARG A 504 34.95 -51.48 -1.47
N MET A 505 36.02 -51.41 -2.26
CA MET A 505 36.04 -50.58 -3.46
C MET A 505 35.13 -51.12 -4.58
N PRO A 506 34.51 -50.26 -5.39
CA PRO A 506 33.79 -50.68 -6.59
C PRO A 506 34.68 -51.48 -7.50
N PHE A 507 34.08 -52.42 -8.24
CA PHE A 507 34.78 -53.26 -9.22
C PHE A 507 35.91 -54.13 -8.64
N ASP A 508 35.95 -54.37 -7.30
CA ASP A 508 36.98 -55.10 -6.59
C ASP A 508 38.43 -54.62 -6.87
N VAL A 509 38.60 -53.34 -7.22
CA VAL A 509 39.94 -52.73 -7.37
C VAL A 509 40.55 -52.46 -6.00
N THR A 510 41.84 -52.69 -5.90
CA THR A 510 42.61 -52.31 -4.71
C THR A 510 43.23 -50.93 -4.94
N ILE A 511 42.92 -49.99 -4.04
CA ILE A 511 43.51 -48.65 -4.07
C ILE A 511 44.06 -48.27 -2.72
N THR A 512 45.16 -47.55 -2.74
CA THR A 512 45.79 -46.97 -1.55
C THR A 512 45.89 -45.47 -1.71
N ALA A 513 46.24 -44.77 -0.66
CA ALA A 513 46.51 -43.34 -0.70
C ALA A 513 47.82 -43.03 0.00
N SER A 514 48.50 -42.00 -0.49
CA SER A 514 49.63 -41.39 0.19
C SER A 514 49.18 -40.10 0.87
N ILE A 515 49.61 -39.84 2.09
CA ILE A 515 49.19 -38.69 2.88
C ILE A 515 50.38 -37.91 3.35
N GLY A 516 50.40 -36.61 3.09
CA GLY A 516 51.37 -35.64 3.65
C GLY A 516 50.69 -34.72 4.62
N VAL A 517 51.22 -34.60 5.81
CA VAL A 517 50.68 -33.77 6.90
C VAL A 517 51.70 -32.73 7.32
N CYS A 518 51.23 -31.51 7.54
CA CYS A 518 52.01 -30.45 8.12
C CYS A 518 51.24 -29.68 9.19
N VAL A 519 51.89 -29.36 10.30
CA VAL A 519 51.33 -28.59 11.42
C VAL A 519 51.95 -27.21 11.41
N GLY A 520 51.11 -26.17 11.52
CA GLY A 520 51.54 -24.78 11.56
C GLY A 520 50.39 -23.79 11.56
N THR A 521 50.68 -22.49 11.56
CA THR A 521 49.64 -21.44 11.52
C THR A 521 49.05 -21.27 10.12
N LEU A 522 47.78 -20.82 10.06
CA LEU A 522 47.04 -20.63 8.81
C LEU A 522 46.24 -19.31 8.81
N GLU A 523 46.81 -18.28 9.40
CA GLU A 523 46.14 -16.99 9.56
C GLU A 523 46.13 -16.14 8.29
N ARG A 524 47.17 -16.31 7.44
CA ARG A 524 47.35 -15.49 6.23
C ARG A 524 47.61 -16.37 5.01
N GLU A 525 47.44 -15.80 3.82
CA GLU A 525 47.70 -16.50 2.55
C GLU A 525 49.16 -16.95 2.41
N GLN A 526 50.11 -16.23 3.03
CA GLN A 526 51.53 -16.63 3.05
C GLN A 526 51.73 -17.90 3.87
N ASP A 527 51.00 -18.04 4.98
CA ASP A 527 51.06 -19.20 5.85
C ASP A 527 50.54 -20.45 5.12
N TRP A 528 49.46 -20.27 4.30
CA TRP A 528 48.94 -21.33 3.42
C TRP A 528 50.02 -21.86 2.48
N LYS A 529 50.77 -20.97 1.77
CA LYS A 529 51.80 -21.39 0.83
C LYS A 529 52.93 -22.18 1.53
N ALA A 530 53.31 -21.77 2.72
CA ALA A 530 54.32 -22.44 3.51
C ALA A 530 53.86 -23.79 4.01
N LEU A 531 52.60 -23.86 4.56
CA LEU A 531 52.01 -25.07 5.12
C LEU A 531 51.72 -26.08 4.02
N TYR A 532 51.15 -25.62 2.88
CA TYR A 532 50.92 -26.45 1.71
C TYR A 532 52.21 -27.05 1.15
N GLY A 533 53.24 -26.24 0.96
CA GLY A 533 54.54 -26.73 0.49
C GLY A 533 55.25 -27.66 1.46
N CYS A 534 54.94 -27.58 2.76
CA CYS A 534 55.40 -28.54 3.77
C CYS A 534 54.64 -29.87 3.68
N ALA A 535 53.30 -29.82 3.58
CA ALA A 535 52.46 -31.01 3.44
C ALA A 535 52.72 -31.73 2.09
N ASP A 536 52.92 -30.99 1.01
CA ASP A 536 53.29 -31.54 -0.32
C ASP A 536 54.64 -32.28 -0.30
N ARG A 537 55.64 -31.72 0.35
CA ARG A 537 56.91 -32.43 0.56
C ARG A 537 56.77 -33.70 1.39
N ALA A 538 55.92 -33.68 2.42
CA ALA A 538 55.64 -34.88 3.21
C ALA A 538 54.89 -35.93 2.37
N LEU A 539 53.97 -35.51 1.49
CA LEU A 539 53.29 -36.39 0.55
C LEU A 539 54.25 -37.02 -0.44
N PHE A 540 55.18 -36.23 -0.99
CA PHE A 540 56.21 -36.72 -1.89
C PHE A 540 57.09 -37.78 -1.19
N GLU A 541 57.47 -37.60 0.09
CA GLU A 541 58.20 -38.59 0.87
C GLU A 541 57.38 -39.86 1.10
N ALA A 542 56.07 -39.73 1.36
CA ALA A 542 55.20 -40.87 1.49
C ALA A 542 55.16 -41.70 0.19
N LYS A 543 55.00 -41.02 -0.97
CA LYS A 543 55.03 -41.66 -2.28
C LYS A 543 56.38 -42.31 -2.59
N SER A 544 57.51 -41.67 -2.28
CA SER A 544 58.86 -42.15 -2.53
C SER A 544 59.24 -43.32 -1.63
N ALA A 545 58.71 -43.38 -0.42
CA ALA A 545 58.96 -44.45 0.55
C ALA A 545 58.18 -45.76 0.32
N GLY A 546 57.39 -45.83 -0.76
CA GLY A 546 56.65 -47.03 -1.15
C GLY A 546 55.12 -46.90 -1.05
N ARG A 547 54.62 -45.65 -0.97
CA ARG A 547 53.16 -45.33 -0.93
C ARG A 547 52.41 -45.94 0.24
N ASP A 548 51.07 -45.87 0.25
CA ASP A 548 50.18 -46.43 1.27
C ASP A 548 50.61 -46.09 2.70
N ARG A 549 50.89 -44.83 2.94
CA ARG A 549 51.36 -44.31 4.23
C ARG A 549 51.19 -42.83 4.42
N ALA A 550 51.24 -42.38 5.69
CA ALA A 550 51.30 -40.99 6.06
C ALA A 550 52.72 -40.56 6.42
N ARG A 551 53.03 -39.29 6.14
CA ARG A 551 54.24 -38.61 6.63
C ARG A 551 53.86 -37.28 7.28
N VAL A 552 54.40 -37.04 8.49
CA VAL A 552 54.05 -35.84 9.28
C VAL A 552 55.31 -34.95 9.40
N ARG A 553 55.13 -33.65 9.21
CA ARG A 553 56.13 -32.62 9.40
C ARG A 553 55.59 -31.49 10.25
N ILE A 554 56.44 -30.81 11.00
CA ILE A 554 56.08 -29.64 11.80
C ILE A 554 56.82 -28.42 11.23
N LEU A 555 56.11 -27.35 10.98
CA LEU A 555 56.66 -26.10 10.48
C LEU A 555 57.14 -25.26 11.67
N THR A 556 58.43 -25.42 12.04
CA THR A 556 59.03 -24.68 13.14
C THR A 556 59.70 -23.42 12.60
N ASN A 557 59.26 -22.22 13.04
CA ASN A 557 59.84 -20.92 12.74
C ASN A 557 60.32 -20.71 11.28
N GLN A 558 59.41 -20.71 10.33
CA GLN A 558 59.58 -20.35 8.92
C GLN A 558 60.76 -20.96 8.10
N ARG A 559 61.69 -21.69 8.69
CA ARG A 559 62.89 -22.23 7.98
C ARG A 559 63.39 -23.64 8.42
N THR A 560 62.91 -24.22 9.49
CA THR A 560 63.43 -25.54 9.95
C THR A 560 62.32 -26.57 9.97
N VAL A 561 62.48 -27.65 9.20
CA VAL A 561 61.52 -28.76 9.09
C VAL A 561 62.08 -29.91 9.92
N GLN A 562 61.39 -30.35 10.98
CA GLN A 562 61.68 -31.59 11.71
C GLN A 562 60.75 -32.73 11.23
N ILE A 563 61.34 -33.89 10.97
CA ILE A 563 60.61 -35.13 10.69
C ILE A 563 60.28 -35.79 12.03
N VAL A 564 59.00 -35.98 12.34
CA VAL A 564 58.54 -36.59 13.59
C VAL A 564 57.83 -37.91 13.25
N PRO A 565 58.04 -39.02 13.98
CA PRO A 565 57.26 -40.22 13.79
C PRO A 565 55.77 -39.96 14.13
N PRO A 566 54.81 -40.68 13.50
CA PRO A 566 53.39 -40.39 13.55
C PRO A 566 52.76 -40.31 14.94
N LEU A 567 53.30 -41.02 15.93
CA LEU A 567 52.77 -41.12 17.30
C LEU A 567 53.13 -39.94 18.24
N ALA A 568 53.95 -38.97 17.85
CA ALA A 568 54.44 -37.93 18.76
C ALA A 568 53.73 -36.56 18.65
N VAL A 569 52.70 -36.45 17.84
CA VAL A 569 51.98 -35.18 17.57
C VAL A 569 50.71 -35.04 18.41
N ILE A 570 50.39 -36.06 19.22
CA ILE A 570 49.10 -36.18 19.92
C ILE A 570 49.34 -36.17 21.45
N GLY A 571 49.97 -35.13 21.93
CA GLY A 571 50.12 -34.96 23.38
C GLY A 571 50.11 -33.50 23.77
#